data_9e70156878f1d2427693d11296eee9d5
#
_entry.id   9e70156878f1d2427693d11296eee9d5
#
_cell.length_a   1.000
_cell.length_b   1.000
_cell.length_c   1.000
_cell.angle_alpha   90.00
_cell.angle_beta   90.00
_cell.angle_gamma   90.00
#
_symmetry.space_group_name_H-M   'P 1'
#
loop_
_entity.id
_entity.type
_entity.pdbx_description
1 polymer ?
#
loop_
_entity_poly.entity_id
_entity_poly.type
_entity_poly.pdbx_seq_one_letter_code
_entity_poly.pdbx_strand_id
1 'polypeptide(L)'
;MNDVAIIGVGLHPFGRFEGKSAMQMGVDAIFAAVADAGIQWRDIQAATGGSWTVANPDAIVAMTGLTGIPFTNVFNACATAASAAKACADGIRLGDYDIGIAIGLDKHPKGAFTEDPALVGMPRWYAENGQYLTTKFFGMKANRYLHDHDISQATLAKVAAKNFRNGVLNPNAFRRKPISEEEILNSAMLNYPLTQYMFCAPDEGAAAVVMCRADIAHRYCDKPVYLRAVEVRTRQYGAYEVNTTFAPVAEDVAPTVYAARAAFEKAGVAPSDVDVIQLQDTGAGAAIIHMAECGFCEHGDQER
;
A
#
# COMPACT_ATOMS: atom_id res chain seq x y z
N MET A 1 10.06 -8.14 24.54
CA MET A 1 9.60 -8.30 23.14
C MET A 1 10.75 -7.86 22.26
N ASN A 2 11.14 -8.65 21.28
CA ASN A 2 12.27 -8.30 20.41
C ASN A 2 11.88 -7.13 19.49
N ASP A 3 12.80 -6.16 19.33
CA ASP A 3 12.65 -5.14 18.29
C ASP A 3 12.99 -5.73 16.91
N VAL A 4 12.46 -5.13 15.84
CA VAL A 4 12.62 -5.60 14.48
C VAL A 4 13.38 -4.57 13.64
N ALA A 5 14.28 -5.05 12.80
CA ALA A 5 14.97 -4.24 11.81
C ALA A 5 14.75 -4.79 10.39
N ILE A 6 14.68 -3.89 9.42
CA ILE A 6 14.73 -4.19 8.00
C ILE A 6 16.21 -4.20 7.61
N ILE A 7 16.65 -5.28 6.99
CA ILE A 7 18.05 -5.49 6.58
C ILE A 7 18.22 -5.64 5.07
N GLY A 8 17.13 -5.82 4.32
CA GLY A 8 17.18 -5.88 2.87
C GLY A 8 15.82 -5.59 2.24
N VAL A 9 15.84 -4.96 1.08
CA VAL A 9 14.66 -4.62 0.28
C VAL A 9 14.87 -5.02 -1.18
N GLY A 10 13.81 -5.48 -1.82
CA GLY A 10 13.84 -5.86 -3.22
C GLY A 10 12.56 -5.46 -3.94
N LEU A 11 12.72 -5.01 -5.17
CA LEU A 11 11.62 -4.59 -6.04
C LEU A 11 11.79 -5.20 -7.42
N HIS A 12 10.71 -5.74 -7.98
CA HIS A 12 10.56 -5.84 -9.43
C HIS A 12 9.95 -4.51 -9.91
N PRO A 13 10.47 -3.88 -10.98
CA PRO A 13 9.90 -2.64 -11.49
C PRO A 13 8.41 -2.76 -11.76
N PHE A 14 7.67 -1.66 -11.55
CA PHE A 14 6.24 -1.61 -11.83
C PHE A 14 5.98 -1.23 -13.30
N GLY A 15 5.04 -1.92 -13.95
CA GLY A 15 4.77 -1.70 -15.37
C GLY A 15 3.80 -2.71 -15.98
N ARG A 16 4.07 -3.07 -17.25
CA ARG A 16 3.36 -4.10 -18.00
C ARG A 16 4.38 -5.07 -18.60
N PHE A 17 4.30 -6.33 -18.22
CA PHE A 17 5.31 -7.35 -18.56
C PHE A 17 4.65 -8.55 -19.22
N GLU A 18 4.59 -8.55 -20.55
CA GLU A 18 4.10 -9.71 -21.32
C GLU A 18 5.00 -10.92 -21.07
N GLY A 19 4.40 -12.09 -20.92
CA GLY A 19 5.12 -13.36 -20.75
C GLY A 19 5.71 -13.58 -19.35
N LYS A 20 5.62 -12.62 -18.41
CA LYS A 20 6.10 -12.77 -17.03
C LYS A 20 4.91 -12.87 -16.06
N SER A 21 4.87 -13.92 -15.25
CA SER A 21 3.82 -14.10 -14.24
C SER A 21 4.07 -13.24 -12.99
N ALA A 22 3.03 -13.00 -12.18
CA ALA A 22 3.17 -12.36 -10.86
C ALA A 22 4.19 -13.10 -10.00
N MET A 23 4.17 -14.44 -10.01
CA MET A 23 5.11 -15.27 -9.25
C MET A 23 6.58 -15.05 -9.69
N GLN A 24 6.85 -14.96 -11.00
CA GLN A 24 8.20 -14.65 -11.50
C GLN A 24 8.67 -13.26 -11.06
N MET A 25 7.79 -12.26 -11.06
CA MET A 25 8.11 -10.93 -10.54
C MET A 25 8.38 -10.98 -9.03
N GLY A 26 7.60 -11.77 -8.29
CA GLY A 26 7.82 -12.02 -6.87
C GLY A 26 9.19 -12.66 -6.59
N VAL A 27 9.61 -13.64 -7.39
CA VAL A 27 10.94 -14.27 -7.29
C VAL A 27 12.05 -13.25 -7.47
N ASP A 28 11.93 -12.36 -8.46
CA ASP A 28 12.93 -11.30 -8.69
C ASP A 28 13.04 -10.36 -7.48
N ALA A 29 11.89 -9.95 -6.92
CA ALA A 29 11.86 -9.10 -5.73
C ALA A 29 12.47 -9.81 -4.50
N ILE A 30 12.17 -11.10 -4.31
CA ILE A 30 12.74 -11.92 -3.22
C ILE A 30 14.27 -11.97 -3.33
N PHE A 31 14.80 -12.34 -4.50
CA PHE A 31 16.24 -12.46 -4.65
C PHE A 31 16.95 -11.11 -4.60
N ALA A 32 16.31 -10.03 -5.04
CA ALA A 32 16.83 -8.67 -4.83
C ALA A 32 16.92 -8.33 -3.35
N ALA A 33 15.87 -8.60 -2.56
CA ALA A 33 15.86 -8.35 -1.11
C ALA A 33 16.87 -9.19 -0.34
N VAL A 34 17.01 -10.47 -0.70
CA VAL A 34 17.97 -11.40 -0.11
C VAL A 34 19.42 -10.96 -0.42
N ALA A 35 19.67 -10.52 -1.66
CA ALA A 35 20.98 -10.00 -2.07
C ALA A 35 21.32 -8.68 -1.35
N ASP A 36 20.35 -7.77 -1.21
CA ASP A 36 20.51 -6.50 -0.48
C ASP A 36 20.82 -6.73 1.00
N ALA A 37 20.20 -7.76 1.60
CA ALA A 37 20.49 -8.20 2.97
C ALA A 37 21.84 -8.93 3.12
N GLY A 38 22.53 -9.28 2.03
CA GLY A 38 23.77 -10.05 2.06
C GLY A 38 23.62 -11.49 2.58
N ILE A 39 22.44 -12.08 2.48
CA ILE A 39 22.13 -13.44 2.93
C ILE A 39 21.72 -14.35 1.75
N GLN A 40 21.43 -15.61 2.04
CA GLN A 40 20.91 -16.56 1.05
C GLN A 40 19.46 -16.93 1.40
N TRP A 41 18.71 -17.40 0.40
CA TRP A 41 17.32 -17.85 0.61
C TRP A 41 17.18 -18.89 1.73
N ARG A 42 18.15 -19.78 1.87
CA ARG A 42 18.15 -20.80 2.94
C ARG A 42 18.30 -20.22 4.35
N ASP A 43 18.70 -18.97 4.49
CA ASP A 43 18.85 -18.29 5.79
C ASP A 43 17.51 -17.68 6.26
N ILE A 44 16.52 -17.58 5.36
CA ILE A 44 15.16 -17.18 5.69
C ILE A 44 14.47 -18.29 6.46
N GLN A 45 13.94 -17.97 7.63
CA GLN A 45 13.31 -18.91 8.55
C GLN A 45 11.78 -18.95 8.45
N ALA A 46 11.18 -17.86 7.97
CA ALA A 46 9.74 -17.76 7.73
C ALA A 46 9.43 -16.75 6.62
N ALA A 47 8.33 -16.96 5.93
CA ALA A 47 7.83 -16.04 4.93
C ALA A 47 6.36 -15.71 5.17
N THR A 48 5.99 -14.48 4.89
CA THR A 48 4.61 -14.01 4.84
C THR A 48 4.38 -13.32 3.52
N GLY A 49 3.23 -13.53 2.89
CA GLY A 49 3.03 -12.91 1.59
C GLY A 49 1.57 -12.88 1.18
N GLY A 50 1.30 -12.07 0.17
CA GLY A 50 -0.04 -11.95 -0.36
C GLY A 50 -0.09 -11.37 -1.75
N SER A 51 -1.22 -11.60 -2.39
CA SER A 51 -1.54 -11.14 -3.73
C SER A 51 -3.05 -10.99 -3.87
N TRP A 52 -3.48 -10.09 -4.73
CA TRP A 52 -4.88 -10.03 -5.16
C TRP A 52 -5.16 -11.04 -6.27
N THR A 53 -4.20 -11.20 -7.19
CA THR A 53 -4.39 -11.98 -8.42
C THR A 53 -3.92 -13.43 -8.33
N VAL A 54 -3.14 -13.79 -7.30
CA VAL A 54 -2.64 -15.15 -7.06
C VAL A 54 -3.27 -15.72 -5.80
N ALA A 55 -4.02 -16.81 -5.94
CA ALA A 55 -4.78 -17.40 -4.83
C ALA A 55 -3.88 -17.99 -3.72
N ASN A 56 -2.71 -18.54 -4.09
CA ASN A 56 -1.78 -19.19 -3.18
C ASN A 56 -0.34 -18.70 -3.41
N PRO A 57 0.01 -17.52 -2.92
CA PRO A 57 1.37 -16.96 -3.06
C PRO A 57 2.47 -17.84 -2.46
N ASP A 58 2.18 -18.69 -1.47
CA ASP A 58 3.09 -19.65 -0.86
C ASP A 58 3.73 -20.61 -1.87
N ALA A 59 3.06 -20.90 -2.98
CA ALA A 59 3.63 -21.73 -4.06
C ALA A 59 4.93 -21.15 -4.66
N ILE A 60 5.27 -19.88 -4.38
CA ILE A 60 6.51 -19.24 -4.81
C ILE A 60 7.76 -19.97 -4.29
N VAL A 61 7.66 -20.71 -3.18
CA VAL A 61 8.77 -21.50 -2.63
C VAL A 61 9.28 -22.58 -3.58
N ALA A 62 8.43 -23.05 -4.50
CA ALA A 62 8.85 -23.99 -5.56
C ALA A 62 9.83 -23.34 -6.55
N MET A 63 9.84 -22.02 -6.65
CA MET A 63 10.71 -21.25 -7.57
C MET A 63 11.92 -20.65 -6.85
N THR A 64 11.85 -20.41 -5.55
CA THR A 64 12.94 -19.83 -4.76
C THR A 64 13.82 -20.88 -4.10
N GLY A 65 13.27 -22.06 -3.83
CA GLY A 65 13.96 -23.19 -3.21
C GLY A 65 13.17 -23.81 -2.06
N LEU A 66 13.07 -25.13 -2.07
CA LEU A 66 12.29 -25.90 -1.09
C LEU A 66 13.11 -26.09 0.19
N THR A 67 13.10 -25.09 1.07
CA THR A 67 13.79 -25.12 2.37
C THR A 67 12.92 -25.60 3.54
N GLY A 68 11.62 -25.78 3.29
CA GLY A 68 10.67 -26.20 4.32
C GLY A 68 10.23 -25.09 5.26
N ILE A 69 10.47 -23.82 4.91
CA ILE A 69 10.04 -22.67 5.74
C ILE A 69 8.53 -22.59 5.84
N PRO A 70 7.98 -22.18 6.99
CA PRO A 70 6.57 -21.82 7.09
C PRO A 70 6.30 -20.58 6.21
N PHE A 71 5.20 -20.64 5.46
CA PHE A 71 4.72 -19.51 4.66
C PHE A 71 3.27 -19.20 5.05
N THR A 72 3.02 -17.97 5.49
CA THR A 72 1.67 -17.51 5.85
C THR A 72 1.13 -16.60 4.75
N ASN A 73 0.05 -17.04 4.10
CA ASN A 73 -0.70 -16.21 3.15
C ASN A 73 -1.57 -15.21 3.92
N VAL A 74 -1.53 -13.97 3.49
CA VAL A 74 -2.38 -12.89 4.01
C VAL A 74 -3.14 -12.22 2.86
N PHE A 75 -4.33 -11.73 3.16
CA PHE A 75 -5.12 -10.94 2.22
C PHE A 75 -5.77 -9.76 2.95
N ASN A 76 -5.54 -8.56 2.47
CA ASN A 76 -6.13 -7.33 2.97
C ASN A 76 -6.24 -6.29 1.85
N ALA A 77 -6.75 -6.70 0.68
CA ALA A 77 -6.86 -5.86 -0.51
C ALA A 77 -5.56 -5.04 -0.77
N CYS A 78 -5.68 -3.73 -0.97
CA CYS A 78 -4.52 -2.85 -1.22
C CYS A 78 -3.50 -2.82 -0.06
N ALA A 79 -3.88 -3.21 1.16
CA ALA A 79 -3.01 -3.27 2.34
C ALA A 79 -2.41 -4.68 2.58
N THR A 80 -2.50 -5.59 1.62
CA THR A 80 -2.02 -6.98 1.75
C THR A 80 -0.54 -7.03 2.11
N ALA A 81 0.33 -6.32 1.39
CA ALA A 81 1.77 -6.33 1.66
C ALA A 81 2.12 -5.71 3.04
N ALA A 82 1.42 -4.66 3.46
CA ALA A 82 1.59 -4.10 4.81
C ALA A 82 1.16 -5.08 5.90
N SER A 83 0.08 -5.84 5.65
CA SER A 83 -0.37 -6.91 6.56
C SER A 83 0.62 -8.08 6.61
N ALA A 84 1.27 -8.43 5.48
CA ALA A 84 2.35 -9.41 5.44
C ALA A 84 3.57 -8.93 6.25
N ALA A 85 3.97 -7.66 6.08
CA ALA A 85 5.06 -7.07 6.85
C ALA A 85 4.76 -7.08 8.36
N LYS A 86 3.51 -6.78 8.75
CA LYS A 86 3.08 -6.87 10.15
C LYS A 86 3.18 -8.30 10.68
N ALA A 87 2.64 -9.28 9.96
CA ALA A 87 2.67 -10.68 10.39
C ALA A 87 4.12 -11.20 10.55
N CYS A 88 5.01 -10.86 9.60
CA CYS A 88 6.42 -11.19 9.70
C CYS A 88 7.09 -10.55 10.93
N ALA A 89 6.87 -9.25 11.13
CA ALA A 89 7.44 -8.53 12.28
C ALA A 89 6.91 -9.08 13.62
N ASP A 90 5.64 -9.46 13.69
CA ASP A 90 5.05 -10.02 14.92
C ASP A 90 5.66 -11.38 15.26
N GLY A 91 5.90 -12.26 14.28
CA GLY A 91 6.60 -13.54 14.51
C GLY A 91 8.03 -13.35 15.03
N ILE A 92 8.78 -12.36 14.49
CA ILE A 92 10.11 -11.99 15.02
C ILE A 92 10.02 -11.47 16.46
N ARG A 93 9.02 -10.61 16.74
CA ARG A 93 8.81 -10.07 18.11
C ARG A 93 8.46 -11.13 19.13
N LEU A 94 7.70 -12.13 18.73
CA LEU A 94 7.33 -13.28 19.57
C LEU A 94 8.49 -14.26 19.78
N GLY A 95 9.51 -14.23 18.91
CA GLY A 95 10.66 -15.14 18.96
C GLY A 95 10.41 -16.47 18.25
N ASP A 96 9.41 -16.55 17.36
CA ASP A 96 9.15 -17.73 16.55
C ASP A 96 10.29 -17.98 15.54
N TYR A 97 10.93 -16.89 15.09
CA TYR A 97 12.09 -16.91 14.20
C TYR A 97 12.87 -15.58 14.31
N ASP A 98 14.13 -15.62 13.88
CA ASP A 98 15.05 -14.46 13.93
C ASP A 98 15.08 -13.67 12.63
N ILE A 99 14.87 -14.34 11.49
CA ILE A 99 14.92 -13.75 10.15
C ILE A 99 13.68 -14.20 9.35
N GLY A 100 12.93 -13.23 8.86
CA GLY A 100 11.76 -13.46 8.03
C GLY A 100 11.72 -12.55 6.80
N ILE A 101 10.87 -12.90 5.85
CA ILE A 101 10.62 -12.10 4.65
C ILE A 101 9.13 -11.84 4.47
N ALA A 102 8.78 -10.60 4.13
CA ALA A 102 7.44 -10.22 3.71
C ALA A 102 7.42 -9.90 2.21
N ILE A 103 6.39 -10.38 1.50
CA ILE A 103 6.32 -10.35 0.03
C ILE A 103 4.94 -9.86 -0.41
N GLY A 104 4.91 -8.94 -1.38
CA GLY A 104 3.71 -8.59 -2.13
C GLY A 104 3.98 -8.70 -3.63
N LEU A 105 3.03 -9.28 -4.37
CA LEU A 105 3.17 -9.48 -5.82
C LEU A 105 1.80 -9.45 -6.49
N ASP A 106 1.71 -8.76 -7.63
CA ASP A 106 0.46 -8.70 -8.39
C ASP A 106 0.69 -8.50 -9.89
N LYS A 107 -0.31 -8.95 -10.66
CA LYS A 107 -0.40 -8.72 -12.09
C LYS A 107 -1.85 -8.41 -12.46
N HIS A 108 -2.22 -7.14 -12.30
CA HIS A 108 -3.59 -6.72 -12.57
C HIS A 108 -3.89 -6.59 -14.06
N PRO A 109 -5.09 -7.00 -14.52
CA PRO A 109 -5.53 -6.76 -15.89
C PRO A 109 -5.65 -5.25 -16.16
N LYS A 110 -5.72 -4.87 -17.45
CA LYS A 110 -6.05 -3.49 -17.83
C LYS A 110 -7.51 -3.20 -17.51
N GLY A 111 -7.80 -1.98 -17.12
CA GLY A 111 -9.15 -1.51 -16.82
C GLY A 111 -9.38 -1.19 -15.35
N ALA A 112 -10.59 -0.85 -15.00
CA ALA A 112 -10.96 -0.56 -13.62
C ALA A 112 -11.06 -1.84 -12.79
N PHE A 113 -10.78 -1.72 -11.50
CA PHE A 113 -11.03 -2.80 -10.56
C PHE A 113 -12.54 -2.96 -10.37
N THR A 114 -13.06 -4.08 -10.81
CA THR A 114 -14.46 -4.48 -10.66
C THR A 114 -14.49 -5.92 -10.18
N GLU A 115 -15.26 -6.18 -9.14
CA GLU A 115 -15.51 -7.51 -8.62
C GLU A 115 -17.02 -7.71 -8.42
N ASP A 116 -17.46 -8.94 -8.30
CA ASP A 116 -18.85 -9.22 -7.89
C ASP A 116 -19.00 -8.81 -6.41
N PRO A 117 -19.84 -7.81 -6.09
CA PRO A 117 -20.05 -7.40 -4.71
C PRO A 117 -20.52 -8.52 -3.79
N ALA A 118 -21.14 -9.56 -4.34
CA ALA A 118 -21.57 -10.73 -3.57
C ALA A 118 -20.40 -11.49 -2.91
N LEU A 119 -19.18 -11.42 -3.47
CA LEU A 119 -17.97 -12.03 -2.88
C LEU A 119 -17.59 -11.42 -1.54
N VAL A 120 -18.00 -10.18 -1.28
CA VAL A 120 -17.77 -9.46 -0.02
C VAL A 120 -19.05 -9.25 0.77
N GLY A 121 -20.09 -10.02 0.49
CA GLY A 121 -21.37 -9.98 1.21
C GLY A 121 -22.27 -8.78 0.87
N MET A 122 -21.99 -8.08 -0.24
CA MET A 122 -22.76 -6.91 -0.65
C MET A 122 -23.83 -7.30 -1.70
N PRO A 123 -24.97 -6.59 -1.75
CA PRO A 123 -25.98 -6.83 -2.77
C PRO A 123 -25.47 -6.53 -4.19
N ARG A 124 -25.88 -7.36 -5.15
CA ARG A 124 -25.47 -7.21 -6.57
C ARG A 124 -25.86 -5.88 -7.20
N TRP A 125 -26.94 -5.25 -6.73
CA TRP A 125 -27.37 -3.95 -7.26
C TRP A 125 -26.33 -2.83 -7.09
N TYR A 126 -25.35 -3.00 -6.20
CA TYR A 126 -24.20 -2.10 -6.11
C TYR A 126 -23.40 -2.06 -7.41
N ALA A 127 -23.12 -3.23 -8.01
CA ALA A 127 -22.44 -3.29 -9.30
C ALA A 127 -23.32 -2.78 -10.44
N GLU A 128 -24.59 -3.16 -10.44
CA GLU A 128 -25.57 -2.74 -11.45
C GLU A 128 -25.72 -1.21 -11.54
N ASN A 129 -25.63 -0.52 -10.42
CA ASN A 129 -25.62 0.94 -10.36
C ASN A 129 -24.22 1.57 -10.52
N GLY A 130 -23.20 0.76 -10.81
CA GLY A 130 -21.81 1.21 -10.91
C GLY A 130 -21.21 1.71 -9.59
N GLN A 131 -21.83 1.43 -8.46
CA GLN A 131 -21.35 1.91 -7.15
C GLN A 131 -20.16 1.11 -6.64
N TYR A 132 -19.97 -0.09 -7.16
CA TYR A 132 -18.84 -0.97 -6.83
C TYR A 132 -17.60 -0.70 -7.70
N LEU A 133 -17.61 0.36 -8.48
CA LEU A 133 -16.47 0.78 -9.29
C LEU A 133 -15.50 1.60 -8.43
N THR A 134 -14.23 1.19 -8.37
CA THR A 134 -13.20 1.85 -7.53
C THR A 134 -13.08 3.34 -7.80
N THR A 135 -13.07 3.74 -9.07
CA THR A 135 -12.97 5.16 -9.45
C THR A 135 -14.17 5.98 -8.96
N LYS A 136 -15.37 5.39 -8.95
CA LYS A 136 -16.58 6.05 -8.43
C LYS A 136 -16.51 6.22 -6.93
N PHE A 137 -16.13 5.18 -6.20
CA PHE A 137 -15.99 5.22 -4.76
C PHE A 137 -15.01 6.31 -4.31
N PHE A 138 -13.80 6.34 -4.87
CA PHE A 138 -12.81 7.37 -4.54
C PHE A 138 -13.20 8.76 -5.03
N GLY A 139 -13.85 8.84 -6.19
CA GLY A 139 -14.38 10.11 -6.71
C GLY A 139 -15.42 10.72 -5.79
N MET A 140 -16.37 9.92 -5.29
CA MET A 140 -17.40 10.39 -4.35
C MET A 140 -16.79 10.87 -3.03
N LYS A 141 -15.83 10.12 -2.47
CA LYS A 141 -15.13 10.53 -1.25
C LYS A 141 -14.36 11.84 -1.46
N ALA A 142 -13.61 11.94 -2.55
CA ALA A 142 -12.87 13.14 -2.88
C ALA A 142 -13.80 14.34 -3.08
N ASN A 143 -14.88 14.17 -3.86
CA ASN A 143 -15.83 15.26 -4.10
C ASN A 143 -16.47 15.77 -2.81
N ARG A 144 -16.87 14.87 -1.91
CA ARG A 144 -17.43 15.26 -0.62
C ARG A 144 -16.40 16.00 0.23
N TYR A 145 -15.17 15.50 0.29
CA TYR A 145 -14.10 16.12 1.08
C TYR A 145 -13.73 17.52 0.56
N LEU A 146 -13.62 17.68 -0.76
CA LEU A 146 -13.38 18.99 -1.38
C LEU A 146 -14.48 19.99 -1.03
N HIS A 147 -15.74 19.55 -1.10
CA HIS A 147 -16.90 20.39 -0.74
C HIS A 147 -16.89 20.80 0.73
N ASP A 148 -16.68 19.84 1.64
CA ASP A 148 -16.77 20.08 3.09
C ASP A 148 -15.66 21.00 3.61
N HIS A 149 -14.51 21.03 2.90
CA HIS A 149 -13.32 21.78 3.31
C HIS A 149 -12.93 22.91 2.36
N ASP A 150 -13.79 23.25 1.39
CA ASP A 150 -13.58 24.31 0.39
C ASP A 150 -12.24 24.18 -0.35
N ILE A 151 -11.87 22.94 -0.72
CA ILE A 151 -10.65 22.63 -1.45
C ILE A 151 -10.93 22.57 -2.95
N SER A 152 -10.09 23.18 -3.76
CA SER A 152 -10.26 23.21 -5.21
C SER A 152 -9.81 21.90 -5.90
N GLN A 153 -10.39 21.60 -7.07
CA GLN A 153 -9.92 20.48 -7.91
C GLN A 153 -8.45 20.70 -8.36
N ALA A 154 -7.98 21.94 -8.46
CA ALA A 154 -6.61 22.24 -8.81
C ALA A 154 -5.60 21.64 -7.82
N THR A 155 -5.95 21.50 -6.55
CA THR A 155 -5.12 20.86 -5.54
C THR A 155 -4.88 19.38 -5.86
N LEU A 156 -5.88 18.68 -6.39
CA LEU A 156 -5.70 17.31 -6.87
C LEU A 156 -4.72 17.24 -8.04
N ALA A 157 -4.76 18.21 -8.93
CA ALA A 157 -3.80 18.29 -10.04
C ALA A 157 -2.37 18.55 -9.55
N LYS A 158 -2.19 19.45 -8.56
CA LYS A 158 -0.88 19.69 -7.93
C LYS A 158 -0.29 18.42 -7.31
N VAL A 159 -1.10 17.67 -6.57
CA VAL A 159 -0.69 16.38 -5.97
C VAL A 159 -0.25 15.40 -7.05
N ALA A 160 -1.06 15.22 -8.09
CA ALA A 160 -0.74 14.31 -9.19
C ALA A 160 0.53 14.78 -9.93
N ALA A 161 0.67 16.06 -10.27
CA ALA A 161 1.86 16.62 -10.93
C ALA A 161 3.13 16.41 -10.09
N LYS A 162 3.06 16.60 -8.77
CA LYS A 162 4.15 16.28 -7.84
C LYS A 162 4.55 14.81 -7.95
N ASN A 163 3.57 13.89 -7.93
CA ASN A 163 3.83 12.46 -8.01
C ASN A 163 4.44 12.05 -9.37
N PHE A 164 3.97 12.62 -10.47
CA PHE A 164 4.59 12.41 -11.79
C PHE A 164 6.03 12.92 -11.84
N ARG A 165 6.34 14.09 -11.27
CA ARG A 165 7.73 14.59 -11.15
C ARG A 165 8.61 13.63 -10.34
N ASN A 166 8.12 13.13 -9.20
CA ASN A 166 8.85 12.16 -8.38
C ASN A 166 9.04 10.84 -9.11
N GLY A 167 8.05 10.39 -9.88
CA GLY A 167 8.13 9.18 -10.70
C GLY A 167 9.26 9.22 -11.74
N VAL A 168 9.61 10.40 -12.27
CA VAL A 168 10.76 10.55 -13.19
C VAL A 168 12.07 10.11 -12.54
N LEU A 169 12.21 10.39 -11.24
CA LEU A 169 13.43 10.09 -10.46
C LEU A 169 13.48 8.63 -9.98
N ASN A 170 12.37 7.90 -10.04
CA ASN A 170 12.29 6.52 -9.58
C ASN A 170 12.41 5.53 -10.75
N PRO A 171 13.51 4.75 -10.87
CA PRO A 171 13.68 3.78 -11.95
C PRO A 171 12.64 2.65 -11.94
N ASN A 172 12.02 2.40 -10.80
CA ASN A 172 11.02 1.34 -10.62
C ASN A 172 9.57 1.81 -10.82
N ALA A 173 9.35 3.12 -11.04
CA ALA A 173 7.99 3.65 -11.24
C ALA A 173 7.46 3.33 -12.64
N PHE A 174 6.19 2.97 -12.75
CA PHE A 174 5.49 2.74 -14.02
C PHE A 174 5.39 4.01 -14.86
N ARG A 175 4.98 5.13 -14.24
CA ARG A 175 4.79 6.42 -14.90
C ARG A 175 6.01 7.31 -14.66
N ARG A 176 6.83 7.50 -15.70
CA ARG A 176 8.13 8.19 -15.61
C ARG A 176 8.23 9.42 -16.51
N LYS A 177 7.12 10.07 -16.79
CA LYS A 177 7.09 11.33 -17.55
C LYS A 177 6.45 12.40 -16.69
N PRO A 178 7.02 13.63 -16.65
CA PRO A 178 6.36 14.73 -15.99
C PRO A 178 5.09 15.11 -16.79
N ILE A 179 4.03 15.44 -16.07
CA ILE A 179 2.76 15.90 -16.65
C ILE A 179 2.39 17.20 -15.93
N SER A 180 1.96 18.21 -16.69
CA SER A 180 1.56 19.50 -16.13
C SER A 180 0.21 19.41 -15.42
N GLU A 181 -0.03 20.34 -14.51
CA GLU A 181 -1.33 20.47 -13.83
C GLU A 181 -2.46 20.70 -14.83
N GLU A 182 -2.21 21.52 -15.87
CA GLU A 182 -3.17 21.78 -16.95
C GLU A 182 -3.51 20.50 -17.73
N GLU A 183 -2.51 19.70 -18.11
CA GLU A 183 -2.72 18.43 -18.81
C GLU A 183 -3.48 17.43 -17.93
N ILE A 184 -3.20 17.42 -16.63
CA ILE A 184 -3.91 16.57 -15.66
C ILE A 184 -5.38 16.97 -15.58
N LEU A 185 -5.69 18.25 -15.41
CA LEU A 185 -7.06 18.75 -15.33
C LEU A 185 -7.85 18.48 -16.59
N ASN A 186 -7.21 18.59 -17.77
CA ASN A 186 -7.84 18.39 -19.07
C ASN A 186 -7.84 16.92 -19.53
N SER A 187 -7.32 15.99 -18.76
CA SER A 187 -7.36 14.56 -19.10
C SER A 187 -8.78 14.00 -18.94
N ALA A 188 -9.03 12.82 -19.53
CA ALA A 188 -10.35 12.22 -19.53
C ALA A 188 -10.93 12.12 -18.11
N MET A 189 -12.17 12.57 -17.92
CA MET A 189 -12.87 12.42 -16.64
C MET A 189 -13.18 10.94 -16.40
N LEU A 190 -12.78 10.44 -15.24
CA LEU A 190 -13.17 9.09 -14.78
C LEU A 190 -14.48 9.16 -13.98
N ASN A 191 -14.41 9.75 -12.81
CA ASN A 191 -15.55 10.07 -11.94
C ASN A 191 -15.23 11.38 -11.22
N TYR A 192 -16.03 12.41 -11.41
CA TYR A 192 -15.78 13.73 -10.82
C TYR A 192 -15.48 13.64 -9.32
N PRO A 193 -14.45 14.31 -8.80
CA PRO A 193 -13.55 15.27 -9.47
C PRO A 193 -12.28 14.64 -10.08
N LEU A 194 -12.18 13.31 -10.19
CA LEU A 194 -10.98 12.60 -10.60
C LEU A 194 -10.92 12.45 -12.11
N THR A 195 -9.88 13.03 -12.71
CA THR A 195 -9.48 12.77 -14.09
C THR A 195 -8.52 11.59 -14.19
N GLN A 196 -8.23 11.12 -15.39
CA GLN A 196 -7.39 9.94 -15.65
C GLN A 196 -6.01 10.01 -15.00
N TYR A 197 -5.38 11.18 -14.99
CA TYR A 197 -4.06 11.34 -14.38
C TYR A 197 -4.10 11.62 -12.89
N MET A 198 -5.26 11.83 -12.30
CA MET A 198 -5.46 11.92 -10.85
C MET A 198 -5.72 10.57 -10.19
N PHE A 199 -5.74 9.46 -10.96
CA PHE A 199 -6.02 8.12 -10.46
C PHE A 199 -4.92 7.14 -10.85
N CYS A 200 -4.68 6.12 -10.01
CA CYS A 200 -3.69 5.09 -10.30
C CYS A 200 -4.07 4.29 -11.55
N ALA A 201 -3.07 3.72 -12.22
CA ALA A 201 -3.29 2.74 -13.25
C ALA A 201 -3.08 1.34 -12.67
N PRO A 202 -3.94 0.36 -12.97
CA PRO A 202 -3.63 -1.03 -12.68
C PRO A 202 -2.31 -1.40 -13.35
N ASP A 203 -1.37 -1.93 -12.59
CA ASP A 203 -0.05 -2.31 -13.08
C ASP A 203 0.38 -3.68 -12.57
N GLU A 204 1.62 -4.03 -12.79
CA GLU A 204 2.22 -5.32 -12.47
C GLU A 204 3.54 -5.05 -11.77
N GLY A 205 3.83 -5.84 -10.75
CA GLY A 205 5.09 -5.71 -10.02
C GLY A 205 5.12 -6.55 -8.74
N ALA A 206 6.24 -6.46 -8.04
CA ALA A 206 6.42 -7.13 -6.76
C ALA A 206 7.41 -6.38 -5.87
N ALA A 207 7.28 -6.59 -4.57
CA ALA A 207 8.18 -6.08 -3.56
C ALA A 207 8.42 -7.12 -2.47
N ALA A 208 9.62 -7.14 -1.90
CA ALA A 208 9.95 -7.98 -0.76
C ALA A 208 10.81 -7.21 0.25
N VAL A 209 10.62 -7.53 1.53
CA VAL A 209 11.35 -6.91 2.64
C VAL A 209 11.86 -8.01 3.56
N VAL A 210 13.19 -8.09 3.74
CA VAL A 210 13.83 -8.99 4.71
C VAL A 210 13.94 -8.26 6.05
N MET A 211 13.42 -8.89 7.08
CA MET A 211 13.43 -8.38 8.45
C MET A 211 14.12 -9.36 9.39
N CYS A 212 14.76 -8.83 10.43
CA CYS A 212 15.34 -9.65 11.49
C CYS A 212 15.16 -9.00 12.86
N ARG A 213 15.52 -9.74 13.91
CA ARG A 213 15.68 -9.17 15.24
C ARG A 213 16.69 -8.01 15.20
N ALA A 214 16.35 -6.91 15.85
CA ALA A 214 17.18 -5.70 15.83
C ALA A 214 18.59 -5.89 16.42
N ASP A 215 18.75 -6.74 17.43
CA ASP A 215 20.03 -7.01 18.10
C ASP A 215 21.06 -7.75 17.23
N ILE A 216 20.60 -8.43 16.16
CA ILE A 216 21.47 -9.11 15.20
C ILE A 216 21.61 -8.35 13.87
N ALA A 217 20.87 -7.27 13.68
CA ALA A 217 20.77 -6.58 12.38
C ALA A 217 22.12 -6.11 11.83
N HIS A 218 23.02 -5.62 12.69
CA HIS A 218 24.37 -5.16 12.30
C HIS A 218 25.29 -6.27 11.77
N ARG A 219 24.88 -7.55 11.87
CA ARG A 219 25.62 -8.66 11.24
C ARG A 219 25.40 -8.71 9.73
N TYR A 220 24.31 -8.09 9.26
CA TYR A 220 23.82 -8.18 7.88
C TYR A 220 23.87 -6.83 7.14
N CYS A 221 23.69 -5.74 7.87
CA CYS A 221 23.60 -4.40 7.30
C CYS A 221 24.24 -3.36 8.21
N ASP A 222 25.10 -2.51 7.65
CA ASP A 222 25.76 -1.43 8.39
C ASP A 222 24.80 -0.33 8.86
N LYS A 223 23.67 -0.17 8.15
CA LYS A 223 22.64 0.85 8.40
C LYS A 223 21.25 0.23 8.43
N PRO A 224 20.93 -0.61 9.42
CA PRO A 224 19.61 -1.22 9.52
C PRO A 224 18.52 -0.16 9.77
N VAL A 225 17.36 -0.35 9.17
CA VAL A 225 16.19 0.50 9.39
C VAL A 225 15.29 -0.16 10.43
N TYR A 226 15.11 0.51 11.56
CA TYR A 226 14.33 -0.05 12.67
C TYR A 226 12.83 0.17 12.47
N LEU A 227 12.07 -0.92 12.53
CA LEU A 227 10.62 -0.92 12.43
C LEU A 227 9.99 -0.59 13.78
N ARG A 228 9.72 0.69 14.04
CA ARG A 228 9.20 1.16 15.33
C ARG A 228 7.78 0.66 15.60
N ALA A 229 6.90 0.76 14.59
CA ALA A 229 5.53 0.26 14.67
C ALA A 229 5.01 -0.18 13.31
N VAL A 230 4.12 -1.16 13.31
CA VAL A 230 3.25 -1.53 12.18
C VAL A 230 1.88 -1.83 12.76
N GLU A 231 0.88 -1.07 12.34
CA GLU A 231 -0.48 -1.20 12.85
C GLU A 231 -1.49 -1.38 11.73
N VAL A 232 -2.43 -2.26 11.96
CA VAL A 232 -3.58 -2.52 11.06
C VAL A 232 -4.85 -2.35 11.88
N ARG A 233 -5.80 -1.61 11.36
CA ARG A 233 -7.11 -1.39 11.99
C ARG A 233 -8.22 -1.60 10.97
N THR A 234 -9.35 -2.08 11.43
CA THR A 234 -10.60 -2.14 10.70
C THR A 234 -11.55 -1.06 11.19
N ARG A 235 -12.71 -0.93 10.53
CA ARG A 235 -13.76 -0.02 10.98
C ARG A 235 -14.30 -0.45 12.32
N GLN A 236 -14.72 0.53 13.11
CA GLN A 236 -15.39 0.29 14.39
C GLN A 236 -16.87 -0.02 14.20
N TYR A 237 -17.47 -0.61 15.21
CA TYR A 237 -18.91 -0.86 15.24
C TYR A 237 -19.70 0.45 15.02
N GLY A 238 -20.71 0.38 14.17
CA GLY A 238 -21.51 1.55 13.80
C GLY A 238 -20.95 2.39 12.65
N ALA A 239 -19.69 2.14 12.23
CA ALA A 239 -19.15 2.80 11.05
C ALA A 239 -19.70 2.19 9.76
N TYR A 240 -19.67 2.99 8.68
CA TYR A 240 -20.12 2.53 7.38
C TYR A 240 -19.20 1.46 6.78
N GLU A 241 -19.80 0.57 6.03
CA GLU A 241 -19.12 -0.47 5.25
C GLU A 241 -18.10 0.12 4.26
N VAL A 242 -17.04 -0.65 4.00
CA VAL A 242 -16.16 -0.41 2.84
C VAL A 242 -17.00 -0.48 1.57
N ASN A 243 -16.75 0.39 0.62
CA ASN A 243 -17.47 0.52 -0.65
C ASN A 243 -18.93 1.03 -0.52
N THR A 244 -19.33 1.57 0.62
CA THR A 244 -20.59 2.30 0.67
C THR A 244 -20.47 3.63 -0.09
N THR A 245 -21.61 4.09 -0.61
CA THR A 245 -21.70 5.38 -1.30
C THR A 245 -21.73 6.57 -0.35
N PHE A 246 -21.82 6.33 0.94
CA PHE A 246 -21.85 7.37 1.95
C PHE A 246 -20.45 7.85 2.24
N ALA A 247 -20.24 9.15 2.14
CA ALA A 247 -19.13 9.78 2.79
C ALA A 247 -19.30 9.64 4.30
N PRO A 248 -18.23 9.53 5.08
CA PRO A 248 -18.32 9.52 6.52
C PRO A 248 -19.15 10.72 7.00
N VAL A 249 -20.11 10.50 7.89
CA VAL A 249 -20.68 11.60 8.67
C VAL A 249 -19.60 12.14 9.61
N ALA A 250 -19.74 13.36 10.06
CA ALA A 250 -18.72 14.04 10.87
C ALA A 250 -18.25 13.24 12.12
N GLU A 251 -19.04 12.29 12.56
CA GLU A 251 -18.76 11.43 13.73
C GLU A 251 -18.10 10.08 13.34
N ASP A 252 -18.07 9.73 12.05
CA ASP A 252 -17.48 8.46 11.58
C ASP A 252 -15.98 8.65 11.34
N VAL A 253 -15.18 8.17 12.28
CA VAL A 253 -13.72 8.27 12.20
C VAL A 253 -13.17 7.15 11.33
N ALA A 254 -12.42 7.51 10.30
CA ALA A 254 -11.82 6.55 9.35
C ALA A 254 -10.84 5.59 10.05
N PRO A 255 -10.73 4.32 9.60
CA PRO A 255 -9.76 3.36 10.13
C PRO A 255 -8.31 3.87 10.08
N THR A 256 -7.98 4.71 9.08
CA THR A 256 -6.67 5.36 8.93
C THR A 256 -6.30 6.16 10.18
N VAL A 257 -7.23 6.92 10.76
CA VAL A 257 -7.01 7.70 11.99
C VAL A 257 -6.65 6.79 13.16
N TYR A 258 -7.38 5.69 13.34
CA TYR A 258 -7.10 4.74 14.42
C TYR A 258 -5.77 4.01 14.23
N ALA A 259 -5.44 3.64 12.97
CA ALA A 259 -4.18 2.99 12.67
C ALA A 259 -3.00 3.94 12.89
N ALA A 260 -3.09 5.18 12.41
CA ALA A 260 -2.06 6.20 12.58
C ALA A 260 -1.81 6.52 14.06
N ARG A 261 -2.87 6.79 14.83
CA ARG A 261 -2.74 7.04 16.29
C ARG A 261 -2.07 5.89 17.00
N ALA A 262 -2.50 4.65 16.75
CA ALA A 262 -1.89 3.48 17.38
C ALA A 262 -0.42 3.29 16.97
N ALA A 263 -0.07 3.59 15.72
CA ALA A 263 1.31 3.50 15.25
C ALA A 263 2.21 4.57 15.89
N PHE A 264 1.76 5.81 15.97
CA PHE A 264 2.50 6.91 16.60
C PHE A 264 2.67 6.66 18.11
N GLU A 265 1.60 6.26 18.80
CA GLU A 265 1.65 5.91 20.22
C GLU A 265 2.65 4.79 20.49
N LYS A 266 2.58 3.69 19.72
CA LYS A 266 3.48 2.55 19.86
C LYS A 266 4.94 2.89 19.52
N ALA A 267 5.15 3.74 18.52
CA ALA A 267 6.48 4.18 18.12
C ALA A 267 7.09 5.21 19.10
N GLY A 268 6.25 5.88 19.89
CA GLY A 268 6.67 6.95 20.80
C GLY A 268 7.14 8.21 20.06
N VAL A 269 6.53 8.52 18.90
CA VAL A 269 6.85 9.70 18.08
C VAL A 269 5.57 10.45 17.72
N ALA A 270 5.68 11.74 17.42
CA ALA A 270 4.58 12.56 16.92
C ALA A 270 4.63 12.66 15.37
N PRO A 271 3.51 13.04 14.72
CA PRO A 271 3.52 13.33 13.28
C PRO A 271 4.58 14.38 12.88
N SER A 272 4.83 15.37 13.75
CA SER A 272 5.85 16.40 13.54
C SER A 272 7.30 15.90 13.54
N ASP A 273 7.55 14.68 14.03
CA ASP A 273 8.88 14.07 14.05
C ASP A 273 9.21 13.30 12.77
N VAL A 274 8.27 13.28 11.82
CA VAL A 274 8.39 12.52 10.57
C VAL A 274 8.96 13.39 9.47
N ASP A 275 10.12 13.02 8.93
CA ASP A 275 10.80 13.74 7.84
C ASP A 275 10.30 13.33 6.44
N VAL A 276 9.89 12.07 6.26
CA VAL A 276 9.46 11.50 4.96
C VAL A 276 8.18 10.71 5.12
N ILE A 277 7.20 11.00 4.27
CA ILE A 277 5.90 10.35 4.28
C ILE A 277 5.63 9.68 2.93
N GLN A 278 5.21 8.42 2.98
CA GLN A 278 4.63 7.70 1.85
C GLN A 278 3.18 7.36 2.19
N LEU A 279 2.25 8.05 1.55
CA LEU A 279 0.82 7.81 1.74
C LEU A 279 0.24 6.92 0.66
N GLN A 280 -0.81 6.18 1.00
CA GLN A 280 -1.62 5.48 0.02
C GLN A 280 -2.37 6.53 -0.83
N ASP A 281 -2.11 6.53 -2.13
CA ASP A 281 -2.60 7.53 -3.07
C ASP A 281 -3.22 6.89 -4.32
N THR A 282 -4.14 5.95 -4.13
CA THR A 282 -4.94 5.36 -5.22
C THR A 282 -5.50 6.44 -6.16
N GLY A 283 -5.79 7.61 -5.61
CA GLY A 283 -6.06 8.84 -6.33
C GLY A 283 -5.56 10.05 -5.55
N ALA A 284 -5.37 11.17 -6.23
CA ALA A 284 -4.91 12.41 -5.62
C ALA A 284 -5.79 12.86 -4.44
N GLY A 285 -7.10 12.56 -4.49
CA GLY A 285 -8.02 12.82 -3.37
C GLY A 285 -7.69 12.00 -2.13
N ALA A 286 -7.26 10.74 -2.29
CA ALA A 286 -6.86 9.91 -1.16
C ALA A 286 -5.61 10.49 -0.46
N ALA A 287 -4.63 10.98 -1.21
CA ALA A 287 -3.43 11.59 -0.63
C ALA A 287 -3.75 12.76 0.30
N ILE A 288 -4.61 13.70 -0.15
CA ILE A 288 -4.97 14.86 0.69
C ILE A 288 -5.80 14.48 1.91
N ILE A 289 -6.70 13.51 1.80
CA ILE A 289 -7.50 13.01 2.92
C ILE A 289 -6.58 12.35 3.96
N HIS A 290 -5.69 11.45 3.52
CA HIS A 290 -4.81 10.73 4.42
C HIS A 290 -3.75 11.61 5.09
N MET A 291 -3.37 12.74 4.49
CA MET A 291 -2.52 13.74 5.16
C MET A 291 -3.13 14.20 6.48
N ALA A 292 -4.41 14.58 6.46
CA ALA A 292 -5.12 15.01 7.66
C ALA A 292 -5.48 13.83 8.58
N GLU A 293 -5.97 12.71 8.04
CA GLU A 293 -6.32 11.52 8.83
C GLU A 293 -5.10 10.97 9.62
N CYS A 294 -3.91 11.08 9.08
CA CYS A 294 -2.66 10.69 9.77
C CYS A 294 -2.10 11.78 10.70
N GLY A 295 -2.72 12.96 10.75
CA GLY A 295 -2.34 14.03 11.67
C GLY A 295 -1.16 14.89 11.21
N PHE A 296 -0.84 14.90 9.90
CA PHE A 296 0.22 15.74 9.34
C PHE A 296 -0.23 17.18 9.06
N CYS A 297 -1.52 17.42 8.96
CA CYS A 297 -2.15 18.73 8.87
C CYS A 297 -3.58 18.65 9.41
N GLU A 298 -4.20 19.80 9.63
CA GLU A 298 -5.63 19.85 9.90
C GLU A 298 -6.44 19.60 8.64
N HIS A 299 -7.68 19.14 8.80
CA HIS A 299 -8.61 18.99 7.69
C HIS A 299 -8.90 20.37 7.06
N GLY A 300 -8.66 20.50 5.77
CA GLY A 300 -8.84 21.76 5.02
C GLY A 300 -7.56 22.60 4.83
N ASP A 301 -6.47 22.27 5.52
CA ASP A 301 -5.21 23.03 5.41
C ASP A 301 -4.30 22.56 4.25
N GLN A 302 -4.74 21.60 3.44
CA GLN A 302 -3.92 21.03 2.36
C GLN A 302 -3.59 22.00 1.21
N GLU A 303 -4.22 23.16 1.14
CA GLU A 303 -3.91 24.21 0.18
C GLU A 303 -2.92 25.26 0.71
N ARG A 304 -2.59 25.22 1.99
CA ARG A 304 -1.67 26.14 2.69
C ARG A 304 -0.27 25.55 2.81
#